data_1547f478ed7ad76d8e3921603d13f436
#
_entry.id   1547f478ed7ad76d8e3921603d13f436
#
_cell.length_a   1.000
_cell.length_b   1.000
_cell.length_c   1.000
_cell.angle_alpha   90.00
_cell.angle_beta   90.00
_cell.angle_gamma   90.00
#
_symmetry.space_group_name_H-M   'P 1'
#
loop_
_entity.id
_entity.type
_entity.pdbx_description
1 polymer ?
#
loop_
_entity_poly.entity_id
_entity_poly.type
_entity_poly.pdbx_seq_one_letter_code
_entity_poly.pdbx_strand_id
1 'polypeptide(L)' 'MITFKKTFDYYATDIELDVFVNNIFDTIIGDPEANVEVYADSDTDHRYITVNILDKVLH' A
#
# COMPACT_ATOMS: atom_id res chain seq x y z
N MET A 1 3.68 -13.95 2.96
CA MET A 1 3.31 -12.66 2.33
C MET A 1 2.21 -12.00 3.14
N ILE A 2 2.33 -10.71 3.33
CA ILE A 2 1.32 -9.91 4.01
C ILE A 2 0.76 -8.91 3.01
N THR A 3 -0.56 -8.82 2.91
CA THR A 3 -1.22 -7.94 1.95
C THR A 3 -2.09 -6.93 2.67
N PHE A 4 -1.92 -5.65 2.33
CA PHE A 4 -2.79 -4.57 2.77
C PHE A 4 -3.48 -4.01 1.55
N LYS A 5 -4.80 -3.89 1.61
CA LYS A 5 -5.57 -3.33 0.51
C LYS A 5 -6.56 -2.31 1.05
N LYS A 6 -6.66 -1.19 0.37
CA LYS A 6 -7.61 -0.15 0.72
C LYS A 6 -8.33 0.34 -0.52
N THR A 7 -9.64 0.55 -0.38
CA THR A 7 -10.49 1.13 -1.40
C THR A 7 -10.72 2.59 -1.09
N PHE A 8 -10.53 3.44 -2.09
CA PHE A 8 -10.74 4.88 -2.00
C PHE A 8 -11.83 5.30 -2.94
N ASP A 9 -12.44 6.45 -2.66
CA ASP A 9 -13.35 7.10 -3.60
C ASP A 9 -12.61 7.38 -4.91
N TYR A 10 -13.33 7.34 -6.02
CA TYR A 10 -12.75 7.62 -7.33
C TYR A 10 -12.06 8.98 -7.38
N TYR A 11 -12.58 9.96 -6.64
CA TYR A 11 -12.03 11.31 -6.60
C TYR A 11 -10.93 11.50 -5.55
N ALA A 12 -10.51 10.45 -4.88
CA ALA A 12 -9.40 10.54 -3.94
C ALA A 12 -8.15 11.03 -4.66
N THR A 13 -7.40 11.90 -3.99
CA THR A 13 -6.20 12.47 -4.57
C THR A 13 -5.02 11.52 -4.43
N ASP A 14 -3.99 11.74 -5.25
CA ASP A 14 -2.76 10.96 -5.15
C ASP A 14 -2.10 11.13 -3.78
N ILE A 15 -2.27 12.29 -3.14
CA ILE A 15 -1.75 12.54 -1.81
C ILE A 15 -2.38 11.58 -0.79
N GLU A 16 -3.69 11.35 -0.87
CA GLU A 16 -4.37 10.43 0.02
C GLU A 16 -3.87 9.00 -0.15
N LEU A 17 -3.63 8.59 -1.39
CA LEU A 17 -3.07 7.28 -1.68
C LEU A 17 -1.64 7.14 -1.13
N ASP A 18 -0.83 8.17 -1.33
CA ASP A 18 0.54 8.18 -0.82
C ASP A 18 0.58 8.12 0.70
N VAL A 19 -0.33 8.82 1.38
CA VAL A 19 -0.39 8.78 2.85
C VAL A 19 -0.64 7.35 3.34
N PHE A 20 -1.54 6.64 2.69
CA PHE A 20 -1.81 5.25 3.04
C PHE A 20 -0.55 4.38 2.90
N VAL A 21 0.13 4.49 1.76
CA VAL A 21 1.33 3.70 1.49
C VAL A 21 2.44 4.07 2.48
N ASN A 22 2.65 5.36 2.70
CA ASN A 22 3.71 5.82 3.60
C ASN A 22 3.46 5.39 5.04
N ASN A 23 2.21 5.37 5.49
CA ASN A 23 1.88 4.88 6.81
C ASN A 23 2.26 3.41 6.98
N ILE A 24 2.04 2.59 5.96
CA ILE A 24 2.44 1.19 6.01
C ILE A 24 3.95 1.08 6.10
N PHE A 25 4.68 1.82 5.29
CA PHE A 25 6.14 1.81 5.33
C PHE A 25 6.68 2.26 6.69
N ASP A 26 6.10 3.32 7.24
CA ASP A 26 6.63 3.90 8.49
C ASP A 26 6.28 3.06 9.71
N THR A 27 5.08 2.47 9.74
CA THR A 27 4.58 1.85 10.98
C THR A 27 4.66 0.33 10.99
N ILE A 28 4.67 -0.29 9.82
CA ILE A 28 4.56 -1.75 9.73
C ILE A 28 5.81 -2.37 9.16
N ILE A 29 6.28 -1.85 8.03
CA ILE A 29 7.44 -2.43 7.38
C ILE A 29 8.71 -2.10 8.14
N GLY A 30 9.03 -0.82 8.26
CA GLY A 30 10.17 -0.34 9.04
C GLY A 30 11.54 -0.82 8.56
N ASP A 31 11.59 -1.72 7.60
CA ASP A 31 12.82 -2.32 7.11
C ASP A 31 13.04 -1.87 5.66
N PRO A 32 14.07 -1.07 5.40
CA PRO A 32 14.33 -0.59 4.04
C PRO A 32 14.71 -1.69 3.06
N GLU A 33 15.07 -2.87 3.55
CA GLU A 33 15.45 -3.98 2.69
C GLU A 33 14.30 -4.95 2.41
N ALA A 34 13.12 -4.71 2.98
CA ALA A 34 11.97 -5.55 2.74
C ALA A 34 11.55 -5.48 1.27
N ASN A 35 11.21 -6.62 0.69
CA ASN A 35 10.67 -6.67 -0.66
C ASN A 35 9.17 -6.35 -0.61
N VAL A 36 8.81 -5.24 -1.23
CA VAL A 36 7.45 -4.73 -1.20
C VAL A 36 7.00 -4.41 -2.62
N GLU A 37 5.78 -4.81 -2.94
CA GLU A 37 5.13 -4.42 -4.19
C GLU A 37 3.95 -3.53 -3.88
N VAL A 38 3.80 -2.46 -4.64
CA VAL A 38 2.66 -1.55 -4.52
C VAL A 38 1.95 -1.51 -5.85
N TYR A 39 0.66 -1.82 -5.83
CA TYR A 39 -0.18 -1.79 -7.01
C TYR A 39 -1.27 -0.76 -6.85
N ALA A 40 -1.50 0.00 -7.90
CA ALA A 40 -2.61 0.95 -7.97
C ALA A 40 -3.53 0.51 -9.10
N ASP A 41 -4.83 0.53 -8.83
CA ASP A 41 -5.83 0.20 -9.81
C ASP A 41 -7.04 1.11 -9.62
N SER A 42 -7.93 1.13 -10.60
CA SER A 42 -9.14 1.93 -10.50
C SER A 42 -10.23 1.36 -11.40
N ASP A 43 -11.47 1.59 -10.99
CA ASP A 43 -12.64 1.34 -11.85
C ASP A 43 -13.45 2.63 -11.96
N THR A 44 -14.71 2.53 -12.38
CA THR A 44 -15.54 3.73 -12.57
C THR A 44 -15.94 4.40 -11.27
N ASP A 45 -15.89 3.70 -10.16
CA ASP A 45 -16.42 4.18 -8.88
C ASP A 45 -15.37 4.33 -7.80
N HIS A 46 -14.26 3.60 -7.90
CA HIS A 46 -13.28 3.52 -6.82
C HIS A 46 -11.86 3.49 -7.33
N ARG A 47 -10.94 3.83 -6.44
CA ARG A 47 -9.51 3.62 -6.62
C ARG A 47 -9.03 2.64 -5.55
N TYR A 48 -8.06 1.81 -5.91
CA TYR A 48 -7.57 0.75 -5.03
C TYR A 48 -6.05 0.83 -4.92
N ILE A 49 -5.57 0.63 -3.70
CA ILE A 49 -4.13 0.45 -3.46
C ILE A 49 -3.94 -0.88 -2.77
N THR A 50 -3.01 -1.67 -3.29
CA THR A 50 -2.61 -2.93 -2.69
C THR A 50 -1.12 -2.89 -2.41
N VAL A 51 -0.74 -3.21 -1.17
CA VAL A 51 0.66 -3.30 -0.75
C VAL A 51 0.92 -4.74 -0.33
N ASN A 52 1.83 -5.40 -1.03
CA ASN A 52 2.25 -6.77 -0.73
C ASN A 52 3.65 -6.74 -0.15
N ILE A 53 3.81 -7.25 1.06
CA ILE A 53 5.11 -7.45 1.67
C ILE A 53 5.49 -8.90 1.38
N LEU A 54 6.38 -9.10 0.40
CA LEU A 54 6.67 -10.41 -0.14
C LEU A 54 7.69 -11.17 0.68
N ASP A 55 8.69 -10.47 1.15
CA ASP A 55 9.78 -11.08 1.89
C ASP A 55 9.85 -10.43 3.26
N LYS A 56 9.18 -11.04 4.18
CA LYS A 56 9.16 -10.58 5.55
C LYS A 56 10.26 -11.29 6.30
N VAL A 57 11.32 -10.57 6.55
CA VAL A 57 12.39 -11.10 7.37
C VAL A 57 11.94 -11.00 8.83
N LEU A 58 11.68 -12.15 9.39
CA LEU A 58 11.28 -12.23 10.79
C LEU A 58 12.51 -12.48 11.64
N HIS A 59 12.77 -11.57 12.48
CA HIS A 59 13.89 -11.69 13.41
C HIS A 59 13.42 -11.77 14.83
#